data_15fc981c5ed40164f7fb1c4634c57b91
#
_entry.id   15fc981c5ed40164f7fb1c4634c57b91
#
_cell.length_a   1.000
_cell.length_b   1.000
_cell.length_c   1.000
_cell.angle_alpha   90.00
_cell.angle_beta   90.00
_cell.angle_gamma   90.00
#
_symmetry.space_group_name_H-M   'P 1'
#
loop_
_entity.id
_entity.type
_entity.pdbx_description
1 polymer ?
#
loop_
_entity_poly.entity_id
_entity_poly.type
_entity_poly.pdbx_seq_one_letter_code
_entity_poly.pdbx_strand_id
1 'polypeptide(L)'
;MGDLIMGTLALAAKITHVPSMYLSELPGKNHGCRQGAIDGHKEIGKRCRELGVDTIIVFDTHWLVNSAYHINCADHFSGVYTSNELPHFIRDMTYDYDGNPALGQLIADEAVKLGVRAKAHNIPSLKLEYGTLVPMRYMNPDKHFKVVSISAFCTVHDFADSRKLGEAIVSAIKKYDGTVAVLASGSLSHRFIDDQRAEEGMNSYTREFDRQMDERVVKLWREGSSKNSAACCRNTPTTATAKAICMTR
;
A
#
# COMPACT_ATOMS: atom_id res chain seq x y z
N MET A 1 -6.98 -23.58 -30.44
CA MET A 1 -6.13 -22.51 -29.91
C MET A 1 -6.97 -21.87 -28.83
N GLY A 2 -6.75 -22.20 -27.55
CA GLY A 2 -7.46 -21.56 -26.48
C GLY A 2 -6.99 -20.12 -26.40
N ASP A 3 -7.93 -19.18 -26.30
CA ASP A 3 -7.63 -17.78 -26.02
C ASP A 3 -6.75 -17.75 -24.75
N LEU A 4 -5.55 -17.21 -24.87
CA LEU A 4 -4.71 -16.93 -23.70
C LEU A 4 -5.45 -15.88 -22.88
N ILE A 5 -6.12 -16.33 -21.81
CA ILE A 5 -6.71 -15.42 -20.84
C ILE A 5 -5.54 -14.65 -20.23
N MET A 6 -5.49 -13.35 -20.51
CA MET A 6 -4.46 -12.47 -19.95
C MET A 6 -5.09 -11.64 -18.83
N GLY A 7 -4.51 -11.74 -17.64
CA GLY A 7 -4.95 -10.93 -16.51
C GLY A 7 -4.81 -9.43 -16.77
N THR A 8 -5.60 -8.66 -16.06
CA THR A 8 -5.74 -7.23 -16.26
C THR A 8 -5.32 -6.43 -15.02
N LEU A 9 -4.46 -5.44 -15.19
CA LEU A 9 -4.27 -4.39 -14.21
C LEU A 9 -5.37 -3.32 -14.42
N ALA A 10 -6.42 -3.36 -13.60
CA ALA A 10 -7.59 -2.52 -13.79
C ALA A 10 -7.46 -1.15 -13.09
N LEU A 11 -6.71 -1.08 -11.99
CA LEU A 11 -6.55 0.14 -11.21
C LEU A 11 -5.17 0.19 -10.54
N ALA A 12 -4.57 1.37 -10.54
CA ALA A 12 -3.42 1.68 -9.71
C ALA A 12 -3.65 3.00 -8.97
N ALA A 13 -3.42 3.04 -7.65
CA ALA A 13 -3.65 4.24 -6.86
C ALA A 13 -2.60 4.42 -5.76
N LYS A 14 -2.28 5.69 -5.44
CA LYS A 14 -1.60 6.07 -4.21
C LYS A 14 -2.64 6.35 -3.13
N ILE A 15 -2.50 5.71 -1.99
CA ILE A 15 -3.42 5.83 -0.85
C ILE A 15 -2.67 6.14 0.44
N THR A 16 -3.39 6.65 1.42
CA THR A 16 -2.88 6.79 2.79
C THR A 16 -3.24 5.58 3.65
N HIS A 17 -2.52 5.38 4.75
CA HIS A 17 -2.86 4.40 5.80
C HIS A 17 -2.69 4.98 7.20
N VAL A 18 -2.80 6.30 7.34
CA VAL A 18 -2.54 6.93 8.64
C VAL A 18 -3.36 6.27 9.76
N PRO A 19 -2.72 5.91 10.90
CA PRO A 19 -3.39 5.21 12.00
C PRO A 19 -4.60 5.96 12.55
N SER A 20 -4.61 7.29 12.43
CA SER A 20 -5.73 8.14 12.83
C SER A 20 -7.03 7.88 12.05
N MET A 21 -7.00 7.12 10.94
CA MET A 21 -8.24 6.67 10.29
C MET A 21 -9.01 5.69 11.18
N TYR A 22 -8.30 4.76 11.84
CA TYR A 22 -8.95 3.85 12.79
C TYR A 22 -9.39 4.60 14.05
N LEU A 23 -8.56 5.49 14.58
CA LEU A 23 -8.94 6.35 15.69
C LEU A 23 -10.20 7.19 15.39
N SER A 24 -10.37 7.61 14.14
CA SER A 24 -11.54 8.37 13.66
C SER A 24 -12.88 7.63 13.79
N GLU A 25 -12.86 6.28 13.85
CA GLU A 25 -14.07 5.49 14.07
C GLU A 25 -14.50 5.45 15.54
N LEU A 26 -13.55 5.63 16.45
CA LEU A 26 -13.78 5.49 17.87
C LEU A 26 -14.53 6.71 18.43
N PRO A 27 -15.40 6.52 19.43
CA PRO A 27 -16.04 7.64 20.09
C PRO A 27 -15.01 8.50 20.82
N GLY A 28 -15.21 9.82 20.83
CA GLY A 28 -14.36 10.80 21.54
C GLY A 28 -13.95 11.99 20.67
N LYS A 29 -12.94 12.73 21.12
CA LYS A 29 -12.51 14.00 20.50
C LYS A 29 -12.03 13.88 19.04
N ASN A 30 -11.59 12.71 18.64
CA ASN A 30 -11.06 12.44 17.31
C ASN A 30 -12.09 11.77 16.37
N HIS A 31 -13.33 11.55 16.83
CA HIS A 31 -14.36 10.94 15.99
C HIS A 31 -14.60 11.77 14.72
N GLY A 32 -14.59 11.10 13.57
CA GLY A 32 -14.79 11.75 12.27
C GLY A 32 -13.58 12.52 11.71
N CYS A 33 -12.47 12.65 12.45
CA CYS A 33 -11.33 13.48 12.04
C CYS A 33 -10.69 13.08 10.71
N ARG A 34 -10.92 11.84 10.24
CA ARG A 34 -10.42 11.31 8.96
C ARG A 34 -11.53 10.84 8.02
N GLN A 35 -12.76 11.31 8.21
CA GLN A 35 -13.91 10.85 7.44
C GLN A 35 -13.68 10.96 5.92
N GLY A 36 -13.14 12.08 5.44
CA GLY A 36 -12.84 12.26 4.01
C GLY A 36 -11.86 11.25 3.44
N ALA A 37 -10.86 10.82 4.22
CA ALA A 37 -9.93 9.77 3.81
C ALA A 37 -10.62 8.40 3.79
N ILE A 38 -11.45 8.12 4.79
CA ILE A 38 -12.25 6.90 4.87
C ILE A 38 -13.19 6.79 3.67
N ASP A 39 -13.91 7.87 3.34
CA ASP A 39 -14.82 7.91 2.20
C ASP A 39 -14.10 7.72 0.86
N GLY A 40 -12.90 8.30 0.73
CA GLY A 40 -12.03 8.06 -0.43
C GLY A 40 -11.64 6.60 -0.59
N HIS A 41 -11.33 5.89 0.50
CA HIS A 41 -11.04 4.45 0.45
C HIS A 41 -12.28 3.63 0.06
N LYS A 42 -13.44 3.94 0.61
CA LYS A 42 -14.72 3.29 0.24
C LYS A 42 -15.00 3.48 -1.25
N GLU A 43 -14.78 4.68 -1.80
CA GLU A 43 -14.95 4.94 -3.23
C GLU A 43 -13.97 4.14 -4.10
N ILE A 44 -12.70 4.02 -3.70
CA ILE A 44 -11.74 3.17 -4.41
C ILE A 44 -12.18 1.71 -4.36
N GLY A 45 -12.62 1.20 -3.21
CA GLY A 45 -13.16 -0.16 -3.09
C GLY A 45 -14.36 -0.40 -4.00
N LYS A 46 -15.28 0.58 -4.08
CA LYS A 46 -16.41 0.53 -5.00
C LYS A 46 -15.96 0.45 -6.46
N ARG A 47 -15.03 1.29 -6.88
CA ARG A 47 -14.46 1.27 -8.25
C ARG A 47 -13.76 -0.05 -8.56
N CYS A 48 -13.02 -0.63 -7.60
CA CYS A 48 -12.44 -1.94 -7.79
C CYS A 48 -13.50 -3.01 -8.08
N ARG A 49 -14.65 -2.98 -7.38
CA ARG A 49 -15.77 -3.90 -7.67
C ARG A 49 -16.36 -3.68 -9.05
N GLU A 50 -16.61 -2.43 -9.43
CA GLU A 50 -17.14 -2.05 -10.75
C GLU A 50 -16.22 -2.49 -11.88
N LEU A 51 -14.91 -2.51 -11.66
CA LEU A 51 -13.89 -2.97 -12.60
C LEU A 51 -13.66 -4.49 -12.58
N GLY A 52 -14.40 -5.23 -11.75
CA GLY A 52 -14.26 -6.68 -11.63
C GLY A 52 -12.95 -7.14 -10.98
N VAL A 53 -12.35 -6.32 -10.15
CA VAL A 53 -11.11 -6.69 -9.43
C VAL A 53 -11.38 -7.87 -8.51
N ASP A 54 -10.52 -8.89 -8.56
CA ASP A 54 -10.53 -10.04 -7.66
C ASP A 54 -9.42 -9.97 -6.60
N THR A 55 -8.30 -9.33 -6.92
CA THR A 55 -7.15 -9.27 -6.03
C THR A 55 -6.60 -7.85 -5.92
N ILE A 56 -6.30 -7.42 -4.69
CA ILE A 56 -5.63 -6.15 -4.40
C ILE A 56 -4.21 -6.42 -3.92
N ILE A 57 -3.23 -5.85 -4.63
CA ILE A 57 -1.83 -5.83 -4.21
C ILE A 57 -1.57 -4.51 -3.47
N VAL A 58 -1.05 -4.59 -2.25
CA VAL A 58 -0.72 -3.41 -1.43
C VAL A 58 0.79 -3.33 -1.23
N PHE A 59 1.42 -2.26 -1.72
CA PHE A 59 2.75 -1.88 -1.28
C PHE A 59 2.66 -1.25 0.11
N ASP A 60 3.08 -2.00 1.11
CA ASP A 60 3.00 -1.63 2.50
C ASP A 60 4.28 -0.94 2.97
N THR A 61 4.27 0.39 3.07
CA THR A 61 5.43 1.14 3.53
C THR A 61 5.63 1.06 5.05
N HIS A 62 4.74 0.37 5.77
CA HIS A 62 4.90 0.08 7.19
C HIS A 62 5.55 -1.28 7.45
N TRP A 63 5.59 -2.15 6.46
CA TRP A 63 6.30 -3.42 6.58
C TRP A 63 7.80 -3.20 6.30
N LEU A 64 8.55 -3.02 7.38
CA LEU A 64 10.00 -2.80 7.37
C LEU A 64 10.75 -4.11 7.09
N VAL A 65 11.65 -4.06 6.12
CA VAL A 65 12.57 -5.16 5.79
C VAL A 65 13.98 -4.61 5.55
N ASN A 66 14.99 -5.49 5.59
CA ASN A 66 16.39 -5.10 5.48
C ASN A 66 17.13 -5.70 4.27
N SER A 67 16.43 -6.40 3.39
CA SER A 67 17.09 -7.07 2.26
C SER A 67 16.22 -7.08 1.00
N ALA A 68 15.49 -8.17 0.74
CA ALA A 68 14.68 -8.37 -0.46
C ALA A 68 13.30 -7.71 -0.33
N TYR A 69 12.55 -7.66 -1.43
CA TYR A 69 11.11 -7.46 -1.36
C TYR A 69 10.45 -8.75 -0.86
N HIS A 70 9.71 -8.67 0.21
CA HIS A 70 8.93 -9.76 0.76
C HIS A 70 7.48 -9.60 0.34
N ILE A 71 6.87 -10.68 -0.16
CA ILE A 71 5.50 -10.72 -0.66
C ILE A 71 4.71 -11.67 0.23
N ASN A 72 3.87 -11.12 1.10
CA ASN A 72 2.98 -11.91 1.93
C ASN A 72 1.73 -12.24 1.14
N CYS A 73 1.60 -13.51 0.79
CA CYS A 73 0.56 -14.04 -0.08
C CYS A 73 -0.01 -15.37 0.46
N ALA A 74 -0.14 -15.50 1.78
CA ALA A 74 -0.76 -16.67 2.38
C ALA A 74 -2.16 -16.93 1.79
N ASP A 75 -2.65 -18.17 1.89
CA ASP A 75 -4.00 -18.51 1.42
C ASP A 75 -5.07 -17.70 2.13
N HIS A 76 -4.84 -17.40 3.41
CA HIS A 76 -5.78 -16.68 4.25
C HIS A 76 -5.06 -15.89 5.35
N PHE A 77 -5.59 -14.73 5.67
CA PHE A 77 -5.12 -13.84 6.73
C PHE A 77 -6.23 -13.58 7.73
N SER A 78 -6.02 -13.92 8.98
CA SER A 78 -6.96 -13.57 10.05
C SER A 78 -6.25 -13.27 11.35
N GLY A 79 -6.85 -12.41 12.16
CA GLY A 79 -6.28 -12.09 13.46
C GLY A 79 -6.81 -10.81 14.08
N VAL A 80 -6.10 -10.40 15.11
CA VAL A 80 -6.30 -9.11 15.81
C VAL A 80 -4.99 -8.36 15.75
N TYR A 81 -5.04 -7.11 15.29
CA TYR A 81 -3.90 -6.23 15.18
C TYR A 81 -3.97 -5.12 16.23
N THR A 82 -2.90 -4.94 16.96
CA THR A 82 -2.64 -3.77 17.80
C THR A 82 -1.30 -3.21 17.40
N SER A 83 -1.20 -1.92 17.11
CA SER A 83 0.04 -1.27 16.73
C SER A 83 1.02 -1.27 17.91
N ASN A 84 2.25 -1.73 17.67
CA ASN A 84 3.31 -1.66 18.67
C ASN A 84 3.79 -0.23 18.91
N GLU A 85 3.76 0.61 17.87
CA GLU A 85 4.21 2.00 17.92
C GLU A 85 3.13 2.92 18.47
N LEU A 86 1.89 2.75 18.00
CA LEU A 86 0.76 3.64 18.28
C LEU A 86 -0.46 2.85 18.81
N PRO A 87 -0.33 2.14 19.96
CA PRO A 87 -1.42 1.33 20.50
C PRO A 87 -2.64 2.14 20.93
N HIS A 88 -2.48 3.44 21.09
CA HIS A 88 -3.57 4.38 21.37
C HIS A 88 -4.32 4.84 20.12
N PHE A 89 -3.77 4.59 18.91
CA PHE A 89 -4.45 4.82 17.63
C PHE A 89 -5.11 3.56 17.10
N ILE A 90 -4.41 2.41 17.12
CA ILE A 90 -4.92 1.13 16.62
C ILE A 90 -4.78 0.09 17.71
N ARG A 91 -5.91 -0.34 18.28
CA ARG A 91 -6.00 -1.42 19.27
C ARG A 91 -7.11 -2.37 18.86
N ASP A 92 -6.83 -3.66 18.97
CA ASP A 92 -7.78 -4.76 18.79
C ASP A 92 -8.55 -4.72 17.46
N MET A 93 -7.89 -4.24 16.40
CA MET A 93 -8.45 -4.22 15.05
C MET A 93 -8.48 -5.63 14.48
N THR A 94 -9.67 -6.20 14.36
CA THR A 94 -9.86 -7.52 13.75
C THR A 94 -9.77 -7.46 12.24
N TYR A 95 -9.21 -8.50 11.63
CA TYR A 95 -9.14 -8.66 10.18
C TYR A 95 -9.30 -10.12 9.77
N ASP A 96 -9.78 -10.33 8.54
CA ASP A 96 -10.05 -11.64 7.98
C ASP A 96 -10.19 -11.48 6.45
N TYR A 97 -9.17 -11.90 5.68
CA TYR A 97 -9.10 -11.76 4.25
C TYR A 97 -8.52 -13.00 3.60
N ASP A 98 -9.02 -13.38 2.43
CA ASP A 98 -8.35 -14.36 1.58
C ASP A 98 -7.11 -13.74 0.94
N GLY A 99 -6.08 -14.54 0.76
CA GLY A 99 -4.88 -14.16 0.05
C GLY A 99 -4.79 -14.77 -1.35
N ASN A 100 -3.65 -14.56 -2.00
CA ASN A 100 -3.43 -15.06 -3.37
C ASN A 100 -2.00 -15.59 -3.53
N PRO A 101 -1.71 -16.81 -3.09
CA PRO A 101 -0.37 -17.42 -3.19
C PRO A 101 0.13 -17.55 -4.64
N ALA A 102 -0.77 -17.87 -5.56
CA ALA A 102 -0.42 -18.05 -6.97
C ALA A 102 0.10 -16.74 -7.58
N LEU A 103 -0.61 -15.62 -7.38
CA LEU A 103 -0.16 -14.32 -7.86
C LEU A 103 1.10 -13.85 -7.13
N GLY A 104 1.18 -14.05 -5.81
CA GLY A 104 2.37 -13.68 -5.03
C GLY A 104 3.63 -14.40 -5.49
N GLN A 105 3.53 -15.70 -5.81
CA GLN A 105 4.65 -16.47 -6.35
C GLN A 105 5.05 -16.00 -7.76
N LEU A 106 4.06 -15.75 -8.64
CA LEU A 106 4.34 -15.19 -9.98
C LEU A 106 5.09 -13.85 -9.89
N ILE A 107 4.69 -12.96 -8.97
CA ILE A 107 5.39 -11.68 -8.79
C ILE A 107 6.84 -11.89 -8.35
N ALA A 108 7.10 -12.79 -7.39
CA ALA A 108 8.45 -13.09 -6.95
C ALA A 108 9.32 -13.64 -8.09
N ASP A 109 8.78 -14.58 -8.87
CA ASP A 109 9.49 -15.21 -10.01
C ASP A 109 9.83 -14.19 -11.10
N GLU A 110 8.90 -13.30 -11.45
CA GLU A 110 9.14 -12.26 -12.44
C GLU A 110 10.13 -11.21 -11.93
N ALA A 111 10.09 -10.86 -10.65
CA ALA A 111 11.06 -9.93 -10.05
C ALA A 111 12.49 -10.48 -10.09
N VAL A 112 12.67 -11.75 -9.75
CA VAL A 112 13.97 -12.43 -9.81
C VAL A 112 14.53 -12.46 -11.24
N LYS A 113 13.70 -12.68 -12.27
CA LYS A 113 14.11 -12.61 -13.68
C LYS A 113 14.66 -11.23 -14.09
N LEU A 114 14.17 -10.16 -13.46
CA LEU A 114 14.66 -8.79 -13.67
C LEU A 114 15.83 -8.40 -12.76
N GLY A 115 16.38 -9.36 -11.99
CA GLY A 115 17.50 -9.17 -11.09
C GLY A 115 17.10 -8.45 -9.77
N VAL A 116 15.81 -8.42 -9.45
CA VAL A 116 15.30 -7.89 -8.17
C VAL A 116 15.18 -9.01 -7.16
N ARG A 117 15.77 -8.86 -6.00
CA ARG A 117 15.62 -9.82 -4.91
C ARG A 117 14.20 -9.75 -4.35
N ALA A 118 13.42 -10.79 -4.58
CA ALA A 118 12.05 -10.90 -4.09
C ALA A 118 11.77 -12.32 -3.58
N LYS A 119 10.89 -12.44 -2.59
CA LYS A 119 10.50 -13.73 -2.00
C LYS A 119 9.03 -13.72 -1.62
N ALA A 120 8.28 -14.68 -2.16
CA ALA A 120 6.91 -14.94 -1.77
C ALA A 120 6.85 -15.77 -0.48
N HIS A 121 5.86 -15.50 0.36
CA HIS A 121 5.60 -16.17 1.62
C HIS A 121 4.14 -16.63 1.69
N ASN A 122 3.93 -17.94 1.63
CA ASN A 122 2.66 -18.56 1.98
C ASN A 122 2.81 -19.14 3.40
N ILE A 123 2.82 -18.27 4.40
CA ILE A 123 3.04 -18.63 5.81
C ILE A 123 1.88 -18.11 6.65
N PRO A 124 1.03 -18.99 7.20
CA PRO A 124 -0.18 -18.57 7.95
C PRO A 124 0.12 -17.70 9.19
N SER A 125 1.29 -17.84 9.79
CA SER A 125 1.70 -17.04 10.96
C SER A 125 2.27 -15.65 10.61
N LEU A 126 2.58 -15.38 9.34
CA LEU A 126 3.06 -14.08 8.89
C LEU A 126 1.88 -13.11 8.79
N LYS A 127 1.78 -12.20 9.73
CA LYS A 127 0.68 -11.24 9.84
C LYS A 127 0.80 -10.12 8.80
N LEU A 128 -0.30 -9.42 8.58
CA LEU A 128 -0.34 -8.17 7.82
C LEU A 128 -0.03 -6.99 8.74
N GLU A 129 0.66 -5.99 8.19
CA GLU A 129 0.88 -4.70 8.86
C GLU A 129 -0.23 -3.70 8.58
N TYR A 130 -0.31 -2.65 9.38
CA TYR A 130 -1.40 -1.70 9.27
C TYR A 130 -1.39 -0.87 7.98
N GLY A 131 -0.26 -0.78 7.30
CA GLY A 131 -0.19 -0.20 5.97
C GLY A 131 -1.06 -0.94 4.95
N THR A 132 -1.34 -2.23 5.18
CA THR A 132 -2.31 -3.04 4.43
C THR A 132 -3.67 -3.07 5.13
N LEU A 133 -3.70 -3.27 6.44
CA LEU A 133 -4.94 -3.50 7.20
C LEU A 133 -5.85 -2.28 7.23
N VAL A 134 -5.30 -1.07 7.40
CA VAL A 134 -6.11 0.16 7.45
C VAL A 134 -6.84 0.41 6.12
N PRO A 135 -6.17 0.38 4.95
CA PRO A 135 -6.89 0.49 3.69
C PRO A 135 -7.93 -0.61 3.47
N MET A 136 -7.57 -1.87 3.74
CA MET A 136 -8.49 -3.00 3.51
C MET A 136 -9.72 -2.95 4.38
N ARG A 137 -9.64 -2.42 5.59
CA ARG A 137 -10.79 -2.21 6.47
C ARG A 137 -11.92 -1.42 5.79
N TYR A 138 -11.56 -0.41 4.99
CA TYR A 138 -12.54 0.47 4.34
C TYR A 138 -12.86 0.06 2.91
N MET A 139 -11.90 -0.52 2.21
CA MET A 139 -12.06 -0.92 0.81
C MET A 139 -12.67 -2.30 0.66
N ASN A 140 -12.43 -3.19 1.63
CA ASN A 140 -12.77 -4.62 1.59
C ASN A 140 -13.55 -5.10 2.83
N PRO A 141 -14.58 -4.36 3.32
CA PRO A 141 -15.31 -4.75 4.52
C PRO A 141 -16.10 -6.03 4.35
N ASP A 142 -16.50 -6.36 3.13
CA ASP A 142 -17.24 -7.56 2.72
C ASP A 142 -16.32 -8.73 2.30
N LYS A 143 -14.98 -8.58 2.45
CA LYS A 143 -13.98 -9.61 2.13
C LYS A 143 -14.02 -10.10 0.67
N HIS A 144 -14.49 -9.26 -0.22
CA HIS A 144 -14.65 -9.56 -1.64
C HIS A 144 -13.31 -9.79 -2.35
N PHE A 145 -12.29 -8.97 -2.01
CA PHE A 145 -10.98 -8.99 -2.65
C PHE A 145 -10.02 -9.90 -1.91
N LYS A 146 -9.26 -10.70 -2.66
CA LYS A 146 -8.04 -11.31 -2.16
C LYS A 146 -6.95 -10.25 -1.94
N VAL A 147 -6.06 -10.49 -0.99
CA VAL A 147 -5.04 -9.52 -0.60
C VAL A 147 -3.64 -10.11 -0.80
N VAL A 148 -2.75 -9.33 -1.39
CA VAL A 148 -1.30 -9.59 -1.43
C VAL A 148 -0.60 -8.36 -0.88
N SER A 149 0.22 -8.52 0.16
CA SER A 149 0.98 -7.43 0.75
C SER A 149 2.45 -7.52 0.36
N ILE A 150 3.04 -6.41 -0.09
CA ILE A 150 4.45 -6.34 -0.48
C ILE A 150 5.17 -5.34 0.42
N SER A 151 6.27 -5.77 1.03
CA SER A 151 7.10 -4.89 1.84
C SER A 151 7.68 -3.76 1.00
N ALA A 152 7.43 -2.52 1.38
CA ALA A 152 7.87 -1.34 0.64
C ALA A 152 8.79 -0.41 1.43
N PHE A 153 9.00 -0.68 2.72
CA PHE A 153 9.92 0.06 3.54
C PHE A 153 11.24 -0.68 3.71
N CYS A 154 12.21 -0.36 2.88
CA CYS A 154 13.55 -0.91 2.98
C CYS A 154 14.61 0.12 2.58
N THR A 155 15.58 0.32 3.46
CA THR A 155 16.64 1.33 3.29
C THR A 155 17.66 0.94 2.21
N VAL A 156 17.74 -0.35 1.86
CA VAL A 156 18.68 -0.85 0.84
C VAL A 156 18.07 -0.96 -0.56
N HIS A 157 16.77 -0.76 -0.71
CA HIS A 157 16.12 -0.70 -2.02
C HIS A 157 16.38 0.66 -2.68
N ASP A 158 16.73 0.66 -3.94
CA ASP A 158 16.77 1.86 -4.75
C ASP A 158 15.49 2.05 -5.60
N PHE A 159 15.39 3.19 -6.26
CA PHE A 159 14.23 3.46 -7.14
C PHE A 159 14.24 2.63 -8.41
N ALA A 160 15.41 2.19 -8.89
CA ALA A 160 15.50 1.35 -10.08
C ALA A 160 14.96 -0.05 -9.77
N ASP A 161 15.28 -0.62 -8.61
CA ASP A 161 14.72 -1.90 -8.16
C ASP A 161 13.21 -1.80 -7.93
N SER A 162 12.74 -0.71 -7.34
CA SER A 162 11.30 -0.47 -7.17
C SER A 162 10.55 -0.43 -8.51
N ARG A 163 11.15 0.21 -9.53
CA ARG A 163 10.56 0.25 -10.88
C ARG A 163 10.55 -1.13 -11.54
N LYS A 164 11.65 -1.87 -11.45
CA LYS A 164 11.71 -3.25 -11.96
C LYS A 164 10.69 -4.16 -11.28
N LEU A 165 10.47 -3.99 -9.98
CA LEU A 165 9.40 -4.71 -9.28
C LEU A 165 8.02 -4.36 -9.84
N GLY A 166 7.76 -3.10 -10.17
CA GLY A 166 6.53 -2.69 -10.85
C GLY A 166 6.37 -3.37 -12.23
N GLU A 167 7.45 -3.44 -13.02
CA GLU A 167 7.49 -4.16 -14.30
C GLU A 167 7.23 -5.66 -14.10
N ALA A 168 7.80 -6.26 -13.06
CA ALA A 168 7.58 -7.67 -12.69
C ALA A 168 6.11 -7.93 -12.32
N ILE A 169 5.48 -7.02 -11.57
CA ILE A 169 4.06 -7.14 -11.21
C ILE A 169 3.19 -7.12 -12.47
N VAL A 170 3.43 -6.19 -13.40
CA VAL A 170 2.69 -6.16 -14.66
C VAL A 170 2.88 -7.44 -15.46
N SER A 171 4.12 -7.98 -15.51
CA SER A 171 4.42 -9.26 -16.16
C SER A 171 3.69 -10.43 -15.49
N ALA A 172 3.67 -10.47 -14.16
CA ALA A 172 2.96 -11.49 -13.39
C ALA A 172 1.45 -11.44 -13.63
N ILE A 173 0.86 -10.23 -13.61
CA ILE A 173 -0.58 -10.04 -13.85
C ILE A 173 -0.96 -10.56 -15.23
N LYS A 174 -0.17 -10.32 -16.28
CA LYS A 174 -0.43 -10.85 -17.62
C LYS A 174 -0.46 -12.39 -17.69
N LYS A 175 0.16 -13.07 -16.74
CA LYS A 175 0.21 -14.55 -16.64
C LYS A 175 -0.82 -15.10 -15.64
N TYR A 176 -1.45 -14.23 -14.90
CA TYR A 176 -2.48 -14.55 -13.93
C TYR A 176 -3.85 -14.47 -14.60
N ASP A 177 -4.76 -15.38 -14.25
CA ASP A 177 -6.14 -15.36 -14.72
C ASP A 177 -6.98 -14.57 -13.74
N GLY A 178 -7.05 -13.24 -13.93
CA GLY A 178 -7.85 -12.39 -13.06
C GLY A 178 -7.62 -10.89 -13.27
N THR A 179 -8.33 -10.10 -12.49
CA THR A 179 -8.30 -8.63 -12.55
C THR A 179 -7.75 -8.06 -11.26
N VAL A 180 -6.70 -7.27 -11.35
CA VAL A 180 -5.89 -6.85 -10.21
C VAL A 180 -5.91 -5.34 -10.04
N ALA A 181 -5.95 -4.87 -8.79
CA ALA A 181 -5.64 -3.51 -8.42
C ALA A 181 -4.31 -3.44 -7.66
N VAL A 182 -3.55 -2.36 -7.87
CA VAL A 182 -2.27 -2.10 -7.19
C VAL A 182 -2.36 -0.81 -6.39
N LEU A 183 -2.08 -0.88 -5.10
CA LEU A 183 -2.15 0.24 -4.17
C LEU A 183 -0.77 0.55 -3.59
N ALA A 184 -0.31 1.79 -3.76
CA ALA A 184 0.85 2.32 -3.08
C ALA A 184 0.41 2.95 -1.75
N SER A 185 0.51 2.20 -0.66
CA SER A 185 0.07 2.61 0.67
C SER A 185 1.17 3.32 1.44
N GLY A 186 0.93 4.57 1.84
CA GLY A 186 1.92 5.38 2.55
C GLY A 186 1.59 6.88 2.59
N SER A 187 2.47 7.66 3.18
CA SER A 187 2.39 9.13 3.20
C SER A 187 3.23 9.76 2.08
N LEU A 188 3.09 11.04 1.79
CA LEU A 188 3.99 11.78 0.91
C LEU A 188 5.25 12.17 1.67
N SER A 189 5.26 13.23 2.43
CA SER A 189 6.31 13.49 3.40
C SER A 189 6.06 12.66 4.66
N HIS A 190 7.14 12.22 5.28
CA HIS A 190 7.06 11.50 6.55
C HIS A 190 8.22 11.89 7.44
N ARG A 191 7.92 12.38 8.61
CA ARG A 191 8.90 12.62 9.66
C ARG A 191 8.49 11.85 10.91
N PHE A 192 9.43 11.11 11.47
CA PHE A 192 9.23 10.47 12.76
C PHE A 192 9.16 11.54 13.86
N ILE A 193 8.14 11.46 14.69
CA ILE A 193 7.94 12.27 15.86
C ILE A 193 7.79 11.34 17.06
N ASP A 194 7.85 11.91 18.26
CA ASP A 194 7.58 11.16 19.48
C ASP A 194 6.15 10.59 19.44
N ASP A 195 6.03 9.28 19.58
CA ASP A 195 4.75 8.57 19.50
C ASP A 195 3.75 9.02 20.57
N GLN A 196 4.23 9.42 21.74
CA GLN A 196 3.37 9.97 22.80
C GLN A 196 2.72 11.28 22.41
N ARG A 197 3.32 12.02 21.46
CA ARG A 197 2.84 13.30 20.93
C ARG A 197 2.20 13.21 19.55
N ALA A 198 1.99 11.99 19.04
CA ALA A 198 1.49 11.77 17.69
C ALA A 198 0.13 12.45 17.42
N GLU A 199 -0.74 12.53 18.42
CA GLU A 199 -2.02 13.24 18.29
C GLU A 199 -1.86 14.76 18.06
N GLU A 200 -0.86 15.40 18.66
CA GLU A 200 -0.60 16.83 18.51
C GLU A 200 -0.21 17.20 17.08
N GLY A 201 0.57 16.32 16.44
CA GLY A 201 1.08 16.50 15.07
C GLY A 201 0.15 16.05 13.94
N MET A 202 -0.97 15.39 14.28
CA MET A 202 -1.77 14.64 13.30
C MET A 202 -2.42 15.50 12.20
N ASN A 203 -2.56 16.81 12.41
CA ASN A 203 -3.18 17.76 11.47
C ASN A 203 -2.23 18.88 11.03
N SER A 204 -0.93 18.74 11.23
CA SER A 204 0.07 19.74 10.91
C SER A 204 1.21 19.18 10.06
N TYR A 205 1.86 20.05 9.30
CA TYR A 205 3.14 19.73 8.67
C TYR A 205 4.27 20.02 9.66
N THR A 206 5.31 19.21 9.62
CA THR A 206 6.46 19.42 10.51
C THR A 206 7.34 20.58 10.03
N ARG A 207 7.43 20.79 8.71
CA ARG A 207 8.22 21.86 8.08
C ARG A 207 7.46 22.42 6.90
N GLU A 208 7.66 23.72 6.64
CA GLU A 208 7.08 24.38 5.46
C GLU A 208 7.56 23.74 4.14
N PHE A 209 8.81 23.29 4.08
CA PHE A 209 9.32 22.55 2.93
C PHE A 209 8.50 21.29 2.64
N ASP A 210 8.15 20.49 3.67
CA ASP A 210 7.36 19.27 3.51
C ASP A 210 5.97 19.60 2.95
N ARG A 211 5.34 20.66 3.45
CA ARG A 211 4.05 21.14 2.94
C ARG A 211 4.11 21.51 1.45
N GLN A 212 5.09 22.33 1.06
CA GLN A 212 5.25 22.76 -0.32
C GLN A 212 5.51 21.59 -1.26
N MET A 213 6.33 20.62 -0.84
CA MET A 213 6.64 19.45 -1.65
C MET A 213 5.42 18.53 -1.82
N ASP A 214 4.66 18.30 -0.76
CA ASP A 214 3.44 17.48 -0.82
C ASP A 214 2.38 18.13 -1.72
N GLU A 215 2.16 19.44 -1.58
CA GLU A 215 1.24 20.21 -2.44
C GLU A 215 1.69 20.16 -3.92
N ARG A 216 2.99 20.26 -4.17
CA ARG A 216 3.54 20.16 -5.53
C ARG A 216 3.28 18.78 -6.14
N VAL A 217 3.48 17.71 -5.39
CA VAL A 217 3.21 16.34 -5.85
C VAL A 217 1.71 16.15 -6.15
N VAL A 218 0.83 16.58 -5.24
CA VAL A 218 -0.62 16.51 -5.44
C VAL A 218 -1.05 17.31 -6.67
N LYS A 219 -0.49 18.50 -6.89
CA LYS A 219 -0.75 19.30 -8.09
C LYS A 219 -0.36 18.54 -9.36
N LEU A 220 0.84 17.96 -9.40
CA LEU A 220 1.32 17.19 -10.56
C LEU A 220 0.43 15.97 -10.85
N TRP A 221 -0.11 15.32 -9.83
CA TRP A 221 -1.06 14.22 -10.03
C TRP A 221 -2.38 14.70 -10.63
N ARG A 222 -2.93 15.82 -10.14
CA ARG A 222 -4.14 16.43 -10.70
C ARG A 222 -3.97 16.84 -12.17
N GLU A 223 -2.77 17.23 -12.56
CA GLU A 223 -2.40 17.58 -13.94
C GLU A 223 -2.04 16.35 -14.81
N GLY A 224 -2.15 15.12 -14.29
CA GLY A 224 -1.75 13.91 -15.00
C GLY A 224 -0.25 13.76 -15.25
N SER A 225 0.58 14.58 -14.60
CA SER A 225 2.03 14.64 -14.78
C SER A 225 2.77 13.63 -13.90
N SER A 226 2.46 12.34 -14.04
CA SER A 226 3.07 11.28 -13.20
C SER A 226 4.61 11.21 -13.34
N LYS A 227 5.18 11.50 -14.52
CA LYS A 227 6.64 11.56 -14.75
C LYS A 227 7.33 12.63 -13.91
N ASN A 228 6.76 13.82 -13.89
CA ASN A 228 7.29 14.91 -13.12
C ASN A 228 7.10 14.71 -11.62
N SER A 229 6.02 14.07 -11.22
CA SER A 229 5.76 13.66 -9.83
C SER A 229 6.85 12.70 -9.32
N ALA A 230 7.19 11.66 -10.08
CA ALA A 230 8.24 10.72 -9.70
C ALA A 230 9.64 11.39 -9.63
N ALA A 231 9.92 12.37 -10.50
CA ALA A 231 11.15 13.15 -10.44
C ALA A 231 11.19 14.06 -9.20
N CYS A 232 10.08 14.68 -8.85
CA CYS A 232 9.95 15.51 -7.65
C CYS A 232 10.22 14.69 -6.37
N CYS A 233 9.65 13.48 -6.28
CA CYS A 233 9.83 12.59 -5.12
C CYS A 233 11.28 12.10 -4.96
N ARG A 234 12.07 11.97 -6.04
CA ARG A 234 13.48 11.58 -5.95
C ARG A 234 14.36 12.61 -5.25
N ASN A 235 13.98 13.86 -5.32
CA ASN A 235 14.72 14.98 -4.74
C ASN A 235 14.31 15.31 -3.30
N THR A 236 13.33 14.58 -2.75
CA THR A 236 12.90 14.71 -1.36
C THR A 236 13.58 13.65 -0.49
N PRO A 237 14.10 14.00 0.69
CA PRO A 237 14.82 13.06 1.55
C PRO A 237 13.94 12.01 2.24
N THR A 238 12.65 11.92 1.95
CA THR A 238 11.69 11.01 2.56
C THR A 238 11.53 9.72 1.75
N THR A 239 11.90 8.64 2.36
CA THR A 239 12.34 7.40 1.74
C THR A 239 11.25 6.43 1.31
N ALA A 240 10.15 6.31 2.05
CA ALA A 240 9.20 5.23 1.82
C ALA A 240 8.19 5.53 0.70
N THR A 241 7.69 6.74 0.65
CA THR A 241 6.61 7.13 -0.27
C THR A 241 7.07 7.34 -1.70
N ALA A 242 8.27 7.92 -1.87
CA ALA A 242 8.86 8.09 -3.19
C ALA A 242 9.08 6.74 -3.90
N LYS A 243 9.36 5.67 -3.15
CA LYS A 243 9.50 4.31 -3.69
C LYS A 243 8.16 3.77 -4.18
N ALA A 244 7.08 3.97 -3.45
CA ALA A 244 5.75 3.50 -3.84
C ALA A 244 5.23 4.17 -5.13
N ILE A 245 5.53 5.47 -5.34
CA ILE A 245 5.12 6.21 -6.54
C ILE A 245 5.84 5.73 -7.80
N CYS A 246 7.09 5.29 -7.69
CA CYS A 246 7.84 4.76 -8.82
C CYS A 246 7.30 3.42 -9.33
N MET A 247 6.47 2.72 -8.56
CA MET A 247 5.92 1.41 -8.89
C MET A 247 4.62 1.47 -9.70
N THR A 248 3.94 2.62 -9.76
CA THR A 248 2.62 2.78 -10.39
C THR A 248 2.67 3.27 -11.85
N ARG A 249 3.74 2.97 -12.57
CA ARG A 249 3.91 3.33 -13.99
C ARG A 249 3.93 2.16 -14.93
#